data_0d97c4013cd01658c8436091040f75f1
#
_entry.id   0d97c4013cd01658c8436091040f75f1
#
_cell.length_a   1.000
_cell.length_b   1.000
_cell.length_c   1.000
_cell.angle_alpha   90.00
_cell.angle_beta   90.00
_cell.angle_gamma   90.00
#
_symmetry.space_group_name_H-M   'P 1'
#
loop_
_entity.id
_entity.type
_entity.pdbx_description
1 polymer ?
#
loop_
_entity_poly.entity_id
_entity_poly.type
_entity_poly.pdbx_seq_one_letter_code
_entity_poly.pdbx_strand_id
1 'polypeptide(L)'
;MAVARRKVSRTNRKTTSKTTAVAPRRKAAARGPAAMGEDRVIRAVQQRLLETVSGPDGEVRSPIGVSAAFVQVFSQLTKVQGIAVYMRDEQTREMICLAEAGTVHGSVAAEWREMLAKTEQQGRMLHGALQGFRLHRIGRMEGLVMVQSGKSSRLTARKLVAVVTAVEPWLAVALDHARLTVKYAAKILRIQHMEQVSDLLNSSLAEEEKLRRALDAAVRLVEAEAGALFLTAGDGTLTLYTVAGERAAGLPVFQSPIATGVHRTGQAVLITQGGQDARLVAGQGWQTALSVASLVSVPVRMGTRAVGVLEVVNRRSGKPFSNWDVLELASLSNQFGLAIDNLRRGAVGEGGSKRGG
;
A
#
# COMPACT_ATOMS: atom_id res chain seq x y z
N MET A 1 54.62 -36.72 -53.95
CA MET A 1 54.78 -38.17 -53.97
C MET A 1 53.40 -38.79 -53.79
N ALA A 2 52.90 -39.23 -54.89
CA ALA A 2 52.55 -40.59 -55.34
C ALA A 2 51.27 -41.11 -54.69
N VAL A 3 50.16 -41.03 -55.38
CA VAL A 3 49.58 -41.94 -56.41
C VAL A 3 49.16 -43.29 -55.82
N ALA A 4 47.85 -43.56 -55.88
CA ALA A 4 47.34 -44.72 -56.61
C ALA A 4 45.80 -44.76 -56.67
N ARG A 5 45.33 -44.75 -57.87
CA ARG A 5 43.96 -45.09 -58.37
C ARG A 5 43.78 -46.61 -58.42
N ARG A 6 42.52 -47.08 -58.28
CA ARG A 6 41.95 -48.24 -59.00
C ARG A 6 40.44 -48.25 -58.75
N LYS A 7 39.63 -48.00 -59.70
CA LYS A 7 38.98 -48.59 -60.85
C LYS A 7 38.28 -49.94 -60.62
N VAL A 8 36.95 -49.90 -60.85
CA VAL A 8 36.05 -50.70 -61.67
C VAL A 8 35.58 -52.05 -61.11
N SER A 9 34.27 -52.27 -61.00
CA SER A 9 33.51 -52.91 -62.08
C SER A 9 32.00 -52.92 -61.86
N ARG A 10 31.27 -52.74 -62.96
CA ARG A 10 29.83 -52.92 -63.10
C ARG A 10 29.48 -54.41 -63.10
N THR A 11 28.33 -54.76 -62.46
CA THR A 11 27.47 -55.82 -63.02
C THR A 11 26.01 -55.48 -62.82
N ASN A 12 25.36 -55.49 -63.90
CA ASN A 12 23.95 -55.31 -64.20
C ASN A 12 23.21 -56.61 -63.91
N ARG A 13 22.08 -56.62 -63.18
CA ARG A 13 21.05 -57.64 -63.36
C ARG A 13 19.63 -57.12 -63.12
N LYS A 14 18.87 -57.40 -64.12
CA LYS A 14 17.46 -57.05 -64.36
C LYS A 14 16.45 -57.62 -63.39
N THR A 15 15.36 -56.84 -63.30
CA THR A 15 13.94 -57.21 -63.29
C THR A 15 13.35 -58.01 -62.17
N THR A 16 12.41 -57.41 -61.49
CA THR A 16 10.99 -57.87 -61.54
C THR A 16 10.08 -56.84 -60.84
N SER A 17 9.10 -56.35 -61.59
CA SER A 17 7.98 -55.56 -61.12
C SER A 17 7.12 -56.36 -60.12
N LYS A 18 6.86 -55.75 -58.97
CA LYS A 18 5.69 -56.13 -58.13
C LYS A 18 4.95 -54.84 -57.76
N THR A 19 3.81 -54.66 -58.41
CA THR A 19 2.79 -53.75 -58.10
C THR A 19 2.33 -53.98 -56.64
N THR A 20 2.61 -53.04 -55.76
CA THR A 20 2.07 -53.11 -54.41
C THR A 20 1.06 -51.97 -54.25
N ALA A 21 -0.15 -52.36 -53.90
CA ALA A 21 -1.33 -51.57 -53.70
C ALA A 21 -1.09 -50.32 -52.81
N VAL A 22 -1.57 -49.18 -53.31
CA VAL A 22 -1.66 -47.92 -52.54
C VAL A 22 -2.69 -48.11 -51.42
N ALA A 23 -2.23 -48.18 -50.18
CA ALA A 23 -3.08 -48.12 -49.01
C ALA A 23 -3.76 -46.73 -48.94
N PRO A 24 -5.04 -46.65 -48.56
CA PRO A 24 -5.73 -45.34 -48.50
C PRO A 24 -5.12 -44.45 -47.40
N ARG A 25 -4.75 -43.25 -47.83
CA ARG A 25 -4.37 -42.16 -46.92
C ARG A 25 -5.44 -42.03 -45.81
N ARG A 26 -5.12 -42.46 -44.57
CA ARG A 26 -5.91 -42.06 -43.41
C ARG A 26 -5.96 -40.54 -43.36
N LYS A 27 -7.17 -40.00 -43.56
CA LYS A 27 -7.48 -38.59 -43.29
C LYS A 27 -6.95 -38.28 -41.89
N ALA A 28 -5.97 -37.38 -41.80
CA ALA A 28 -5.56 -36.79 -40.55
C ALA A 28 -6.81 -36.17 -39.92
N ALA A 29 -7.31 -36.79 -38.87
CA ALA A 29 -8.36 -36.22 -38.03
C ALA A 29 -7.86 -34.84 -37.61
N ALA A 30 -8.64 -33.80 -37.91
CA ALA A 30 -8.40 -32.47 -37.46
C ALA A 30 -8.19 -32.53 -35.94
N ARG A 31 -6.96 -32.33 -35.49
CA ARG A 31 -6.67 -32.18 -34.06
C ARG A 31 -7.49 -30.97 -33.59
N GLY A 32 -8.53 -31.22 -32.84
CA GLY A 32 -9.21 -30.19 -32.07
C GLY A 32 -8.20 -29.33 -31.31
N PRO A 33 -8.56 -28.12 -30.89
CA PRO A 33 -7.63 -27.21 -30.24
C PRO A 33 -6.86 -27.96 -29.16
N ALA A 34 -5.54 -28.06 -29.32
CA ALA A 34 -4.66 -28.83 -28.45
C ALA A 34 -4.95 -28.43 -27.01
N ALA A 35 -5.35 -29.40 -26.19
CA ALA A 35 -5.58 -29.19 -24.77
C ALA A 35 -4.31 -28.52 -24.20
N MET A 36 -4.46 -27.31 -23.70
CA MET A 36 -3.34 -26.54 -23.18
C MET A 36 -2.77 -27.30 -21.99
N GLY A 37 -1.51 -27.73 -22.09
CA GLY A 37 -0.87 -28.48 -21.03
C GLY A 37 -0.73 -27.65 -19.76
N GLU A 38 -0.81 -28.27 -18.59
CA GLU A 38 -0.65 -27.64 -17.28
C GLU A 38 0.60 -26.80 -17.20
N ASP A 39 1.75 -27.34 -17.68
CA ASP A 39 3.05 -26.66 -17.71
C ASP A 39 3.07 -25.36 -18.47
N ARG A 40 2.26 -25.23 -19.53
CA ARG A 40 2.17 -23.99 -20.28
C ARG A 40 1.46 -22.91 -19.46
N VAL A 41 0.40 -23.25 -18.74
CA VAL A 41 -0.30 -22.32 -17.87
C VAL A 41 0.61 -21.89 -16.72
N ILE A 42 1.27 -22.83 -16.07
CA ILE A 42 2.19 -22.56 -14.95
C ILE A 42 3.27 -21.59 -15.41
N ARG A 43 3.99 -21.87 -16.49
CA ARG A 43 5.06 -21.01 -17.02
C ARG A 43 4.56 -19.61 -17.40
N ALA A 44 3.42 -19.50 -18.06
CA ALA A 44 2.87 -18.21 -18.44
C ALA A 44 2.46 -17.36 -17.23
N VAL A 45 1.89 -17.97 -16.19
CA VAL A 45 1.55 -17.28 -14.94
C VAL A 45 2.81 -16.85 -14.19
N GLN A 46 3.80 -17.73 -14.07
CA GLN A 46 5.09 -17.42 -13.43
C GLN A 46 5.80 -16.27 -14.13
N GLN A 47 5.89 -16.33 -15.45
CA GLN A 47 6.49 -15.25 -16.25
C GLN A 47 5.76 -13.92 -16.03
N ARG A 48 4.42 -13.92 -16.05
CA ARG A 48 3.63 -12.70 -15.83
C ARG A 48 3.80 -12.13 -14.44
N LEU A 49 3.89 -12.97 -13.41
CA LEU A 49 4.17 -12.53 -12.05
C LEU A 49 5.57 -11.90 -11.96
N LEU A 50 6.58 -12.51 -12.56
CA LEU A 50 7.93 -11.95 -12.64
C LEU A 50 7.95 -10.59 -13.34
N GLU A 51 7.32 -10.47 -14.51
CA GLU A 51 7.20 -9.20 -15.23
C GLU A 51 6.49 -8.13 -14.40
N THR A 52 5.50 -8.53 -13.62
CA THR A 52 4.73 -7.62 -12.76
C THR A 52 5.55 -7.12 -11.57
N VAL A 53 6.45 -7.95 -11.03
CA VAL A 53 7.33 -7.58 -9.91
C VAL A 53 8.56 -6.80 -10.40
N SER A 54 9.10 -7.16 -11.58
CA SER A 54 10.36 -6.63 -12.13
C SER A 54 10.16 -5.61 -13.24
N GLY A 55 9.00 -4.97 -13.34
CA GLY A 55 8.63 -4.08 -14.44
C GLY A 55 9.71 -3.04 -14.78
N PRO A 56 9.92 -2.70 -16.07
CA PRO A 56 11.04 -1.89 -16.56
C PRO A 56 11.05 -0.45 -16.03
N ASP A 57 9.93 0.07 -15.53
CA ASP A 57 9.77 1.48 -15.19
C ASP A 57 9.90 1.80 -13.69
N GLY A 58 10.30 0.85 -12.85
CA GLY A 58 10.41 1.08 -11.40
C GLY A 58 9.07 1.40 -10.72
N GLU A 59 7.96 1.27 -11.42
CA GLU A 59 6.64 1.45 -10.83
C GLU A 59 6.42 0.48 -9.69
N VAL A 60 6.21 1.03 -8.52
CA VAL A 60 5.85 0.27 -7.32
C VAL A 60 4.51 -0.39 -7.55
N ARG A 61 4.52 -1.67 -7.89
CA ARG A 61 3.29 -2.40 -8.11
C ARG A 61 2.65 -2.78 -6.78
N SER A 62 1.41 -2.34 -6.62
CA SER A 62 0.63 -2.67 -5.43
C SER A 62 0.18 -4.14 -5.43
N PRO A 63 -0.17 -4.71 -4.27
CA PRO A 63 -0.78 -6.03 -4.20
C PRO A 63 -2.01 -6.19 -5.10
N ILE A 64 -2.79 -5.12 -5.29
CA ILE A 64 -3.93 -5.08 -6.22
C ILE A 64 -3.46 -5.29 -7.66
N GLY A 65 -2.41 -4.60 -8.10
CA GLY A 65 -1.85 -4.73 -9.45
C GLY A 65 -1.32 -6.14 -9.72
N VAL A 66 -0.60 -6.74 -8.77
CA VAL A 66 -0.11 -8.13 -8.86
C VAL A 66 -1.28 -9.11 -8.95
N SER A 67 -2.30 -8.95 -8.09
CA SER A 67 -3.49 -9.79 -8.10
C SER A 67 -4.27 -9.68 -9.41
N ALA A 68 -4.45 -8.46 -9.93
CA ALA A 68 -5.14 -8.22 -11.19
C ALA A 68 -4.40 -8.88 -12.37
N ALA A 69 -3.08 -8.76 -12.45
CA ALA A 69 -2.27 -9.41 -13.48
C ALA A 69 -2.37 -10.94 -13.43
N PHE A 70 -2.31 -11.52 -12.22
CA PHE A 70 -2.49 -12.94 -12.00
C PHE A 70 -3.88 -13.42 -12.46
N VAL A 71 -4.94 -12.78 -11.96
CA VAL A 71 -6.33 -13.12 -12.27
C VAL A 71 -6.60 -13.03 -13.76
N GLN A 72 -6.11 -11.99 -14.42
CA GLN A 72 -6.26 -11.79 -15.86
C GLN A 72 -5.63 -12.93 -16.67
N VAL A 73 -4.35 -13.23 -16.42
CA VAL A 73 -3.63 -14.27 -17.18
C VAL A 73 -4.20 -15.65 -16.89
N PHE A 74 -4.46 -15.94 -15.61
CA PHE A 74 -5.01 -17.23 -15.21
C PHE A 74 -6.38 -17.49 -15.85
N SER A 75 -7.30 -16.52 -15.78
CA SER A 75 -8.64 -16.62 -16.34
C SER A 75 -8.61 -16.75 -17.87
N GLN A 76 -7.76 -15.99 -18.55
CA GLN A 76 -7.61 -16.07 -20.02
C GLN A 76 -7.11 -17.44 -20.50
N LEU A 77 -6.16 -18.03 -19.78
CA LEU A 77 -5.56 -19.31 -20.15
C LEU A 77 -6.46 -20.49 -19.78
N THR A 78 -7.06 -20.49 -18.61
CA THR A 78 -7.80 -21.61 -18.07
C THR A 78 -9.29 -21.58 -18.40
N LYS A 79 -9.85 -20.41 -18.75
CA LYS A 79 -11.28 -20.19 -18.98
C LYS A 79 -12.16 -20.67 -17.81
N VAL A 80 -11.67 -20.46 -16.59
CA VAL A 80 -12.45 -20.74 -15.37
C VAL A 80 -13.68 -19.84 -15.31
N GLN A 81 -14.73 -20.31 -14.62
CA GLN A 81 -15.97 -19.57 -14.46
C GLN A 81 -15.78 -18.35 -13.54
N GLY A 82 -14.95 -18.49 -12.51
CA GLY A 82 -14.60 -17.40 -11.61
C GLY A 82 -13.26 -17.65 -10.94
N ILE A 83 -12.56 -16.57 -10.64
CA ILE A 83 -11.33 -16.55 -9.85
C ILE A 83 -11.27 -15.26 -9.04
N ALA A 84 -10.81 -15.35 -7.79
CA ALA A 84 -10.56 -14.18 -6.95
C ALA A 84 -9.34 -14.39 -6.06
N VAL A 85 -8.64 -13.30 -5.77
CA VAL A 85 -7.50 -13.25 -4.85
C VAL A 85 -7.87 -12.36 -3.68
N TYR A 86 -7.69 -12.88 -2.48
CA TYR A 86 -7.94 -12.18 -1.23
C TYR A 86 -6.66 -12.03 -0.43
N MET A 87 -6.55 -10.95 0.32
CA MET A 87 -5.47 -10.73 1.28
C MET A 87 -6.05 -10.16 2.57
N ARG A 88 -5.47 -10.55 3.72
CA ARG A 88 -5.86 -10.02 5.02
C ARG A 88 -5.32 -8.61 5.18
N ASP A 89 -6.19 -7.67 5.50
CA ASP A 89 -5.81 -6.33 5.90
C ASP A 89 -5.08 -6.34 7.24
N GLU A 90 -3.97 -5.63 7.35
CA GLU A 90 -3.15 -5.59 8.58
C GLU A 90 -3.85 -4.85 9.73
N GLN A 91 -4.73 -3.89 9.42
CA GLN A 91 -5.40 -3.04 10.42
C GLN A 91 -6.73 -3.63 10.87
N THR A 92 -7.62 -3.92 9.92
CA THR A 92 -8.97 -4.43 10.21
C THR A 92 -9.00 -5.93 10.48
N ARG A 93 -7.96 -6.66 10.08
CA ARG A 93 -7.87 -8.12 10.12
C ARG A 93 -8.90 -8.83 9.24
N GLU A 94 -9.61 -8.11 8.40
CA GLU A 94 -10.57 -8.66 7.46
C GLU A 94 -9.90 -9.15 6.17
N MET A 95 -10.54 -10.11 5.50
CA MET A 95 -10.11 -10.57 4.17
C MET A 95 -10.68 -9.65 3.10
N ILE A 96 -9.81 -8.94 2.40
CA ILE A 96 -10.18 -8.00 1.34
C ILE A 96 -9.92 -8.65 -0.01
N CYS A 97 -10.91 -8.58 -0.92
CA CYS A 97 -10.73 -8.98 -2.31
C CYS A 97 -9.83 -7.96 -3.03
N LEU A 98 -8.68 -8.42 -3.53
CA LEU A 98 -7.74 -7.59 -4.27
C LEU A 98 -8.05 -7.55 -5.77
N ALA A 99 -8.47 -8.67 -6.34
CA ALA A 99 -8.85 -8.78 -7.74
C ALA A 99 -9.73 -10.00 -7.97
N GLU A 100 -10.63 -9.89 -8.94
CA GLU A 100 -11.53 -10.97 -9.35
C GLU A 100 -11.79 -10.94 -10.86
N ALA A 101 -12.18 -12.09 -11.42
CA ALA A 101 -12.68 -12.22 -12.79
C ALA A 101 -13.72 -13.32 -12.90
N GLY A 102 -14.68 -13.14 -13.81
CA GLY A 102 -15.80 -14.08 -14.03
C GLY A 102 -16.97 -13.85 -13.09
N THR A 103 -17.85 -14.85 -12.98
CA THR A 103 -19.05 -14.78 -12.15
C THR A 103 -18.73 -15.10 -10.70
N VAL A 104 -18.22 -14.11 -9.97
CA VAL A 104 -18.04 -14.17 -8.51
C VAL A 104 -19.24 -13.58 -7.78
N HIS A 105 -20.10 -12.81 -8.48
CA HIS A 105 -21.26 -12.11 -7.94
C HIS A 105 -22.59 -12.81 -8.27
N GLY A 106 -23.48 -12.92 -7.30
CA GLY A 106 -24.85 -13.45 -7.43
C GLY A 106 -25.17 -14.53 -6.42
N SER A 107 -25.95 -15.55 -6.81
CA SER A 107 -26.36 -16.66 -5.96
C SER A 107 -25.20 -17.46 -5.32
N VAL A 108 -24.00 -17.31 -5.86
CA VAL A 108 -22.75 -17.93 -5.37
C VAL A 108 -22.12 -17.17 -4.20
N ALA A 109 -22.57 -15.94 -3.89
CA ALA A 109 -21.93 -15.12 -2.87
C ALA A 109 -21.94 -15.75 -1.46
N ALA A 110 -22.97 -16.53 -1.12
CA ALA A 110 -23.04 -17.22 0.16
C ALA A 110 -22.06 -18.41 0.21
N GLU A 111 -22.02 -19.22 -0.86
CA GLU A 111 -21.10 -20.35 -0.99
C GLU A 111 -19.64 -19.88 -1.00
N TRP A 112 -19.35 -18.76 -1.67
CA TRP A 112 -18.02 -18.18 -1.66
C TRP A 112 -17.59 -17.71 -0.27
N ARG A 113 -18.47 -17.07 0.49
CA ARG A 113 -18.16 -16.64 1.87
C ARG A 113 -17.90 -17.83 2.79
N GLU A 114 -18.72 -18.87 2.69
CA GLU A 114 -18.53 -20.08 3.48
C GLU A 114 -17.23 -20.79 3.11
N MET A 115 -16.94 -20.92 1.80
CA MET A 115 -15.69 -21.49 1.32
C MET A 115 -14.48 -20.65 1.72
N LEU A 116 -14.58 -19.33 1.69
CA LEU A 116 -13.52 -18.41 2.14
C LEU A 116 -13.17 -18.69 3.60
N ALA A 117 -14.16 -18.70 4.48
CA ALA A 117 -13.97 -18.99 5.91
C ALA A 117 -13.38 -20.39 6.16
N LYS A 118 -13.88 -21.41 5.46
CA LYS A 118 -13.36 -22.78 5.56
C LYS A 118 -11.93 -22.89 5.03
N THR A 119 -11.63 -22.23 3.91
CA THR A 119 -10.26 -22.20 3.34
C THR A 119 -9.28 -21.51 4.26
N GLU A 120 -9.71 -20.44 4.91
CA GLU A 120 -8.89 -19.73 5.92
C GLU A 120 -8.51 -20.64 7.09
N GLN A 121 -9.45 -21.44 7.57
CA GLN A 121 -9.23 -22.35 8.70
C GLN A 121 -8.41 -23.59 8.31
N GLN A 122 -8.75 -24.23 7.20
CA GLN A 122 -8.24 -25.54 6.80
C GLN A 122 -7.08 -25.48 5.79
N GLY A 123 -6.78 -24.30 5.25
CA GLY A 123 -5.71 -24.07 4.29
C GLY A 123 -6.08 -24.43 2.84
N ARG A 124 -6.93 -25.40 2.62
CA ARG A 124 -7.43 -25.80 1.30
C ARG A 124 -8.80 -26.42 1.41
N MET A 125 -9.70 -26.00 0.53
CA MET A 125 -11.04 -26.55 0.43
C MET A 125 -11.41 -26.86 -1.01
N LEU A 126 -12.09 -27.98 -1.20
CA LEU A 126 -12.61 -28.44 -2.48
C LEU A 126 -14.09 -28.77 -2.29
N HIS A 127 -14.98 -28.05 -2.98
CA HIS A 127 -16.40 -28.30 -2.95
C HIS A 127 -16.98 -28.24 -4.37
N GLY A 128 -17.16 -29.39 -4.99
CA GLY A 128 -17.64 -29.45 -6.37
C GLY A 128 -16.76 -28.68 -7.34
N ALA A 129 -17.33 -27.66 -7.96
CA ALA A 129 -16.65 -26.79 -8.91
C ALA A 129 -15.83 -25.66 -8.26
N LEU A 130 -16.08 -25.38 -6.98
CA LEU A 130 -15.42 -24.30 -6.22
C LEU A 130 -14.23 -24.84 -5.43
N GLN A 131 -13.11 -24.17 -5.53
CA GLN A 131 -11.85 -24.58 -4.92
C GLN A 131 -11.19 -23.35 -4.25
N GLY A 132 -10.81 -23.52 -2.99
CA GLY A 132 -10.09 -22.51 -2.22
C GLY A 132 -8.70 -22.98 -1.83
N PHE A 133 -7.72 -22.09 -1.93
CA PHE A 133 -6.33 -22.34 -1.61
C PHE A 133 -5.81 -21.19 -0.74
N ARG A 134 -5.28 -21.54 0.42
CA ARG A 134 -4.57 -20.61 1.26
C ARG A 134 -3.18 -20.40 0.68
N LEU A 135 -2.78 -19.14 0.50
CA LEU A 135 -1.45 -18.79 0.08
C LEU A 135 -0.43 -19.12 1.17
N HIS A 136 0.76 -19.55 0.79
CA HIS A 136 1.86 -19.77 1.72
C HIS A 136 2.12 -18.49 2.52
N ARG A 137 2.21 -18.65 3.84
CA ARG A 137 2.49 -17.54 4.73
C ARG A 137 3.93 -17.09 4.56
N ILE A 138 4.11 -15.85 4.11
CA ILE A 138 5.41 -15.18 4.04
C ILE A 138 5.37 -14.03 5.04
N GLY A 139 6.17 -14.11 6.11
CA GLY A 139 6.13 -13.12 7.17
C GLY A 139 4.75 -13.00 7.82
N ARG A 140 4.12 -11.83 7.69
CA ARG A 140 2.76 -11.55 8.22
C ARG A 140 1.67 -11.57 7.15
N MET A 141 2.03 -11.82 5.89
CA MET A 141 1.07 -11.86 4.80
C MET A 141 0.22 -13.13 4.89
N GLU A 142 -1.09 -12.95 4.84
CA GLU A 142 -2.07 -14.03 4.75
C GLU A 142 -2.97 -13.74 3.56
N GLY A 143 -3.14 -14.72 2.69
CA GLY A 143 -3.96 -14.57 1.49
C GLY A 143 -4.62 -15.88 1.07
N LEU A 144 -5.61 -15.74 0.19
CA LEU A 144 -6.37 -16.86 -0.35
C LEU A 144 -6.58 -16.67 -1.86
N VAL A 145 -6.59 -17.77 -2.60
CA VAL A 145 -7.06 -17.83 -3.99
C VAL A 145 -8.29 -18.72 -4.05
N MET A 146 -9.35 -18.20 -4.62
CA MET A 146 -10.58 -18.93 -4.88
C MET A 146 -10.76 -19.12 -6.39
N VAL A 147 -11.05 -20.34 -6.83
CA VAL A 147 -11.23 -20.67 -8.25
C VAL A 147 -12.50 -21.48 -8.42
N GLN A 148 -13.33 -21.09 -9.36
CA GLN A 148 -14.53 -21.82 -9.75
C GLN A 148 -14.38 -22.39 -11.17
N SER A 149 -14.36 -23.71 -11.30
CA SER A 149 -14.40 -24.38 -12.59
C SER A 149 -15.80 -24.35 -13.19
N GLY A 150 -15.91 -24.29 -14.50
CA GLY A 150 -17.19 -24.29 -15.23
C GLY A 150 -17.11 -25.13 -16.49
N LYS A 151 -18.23 -25.24 -17.20
CA LYS A 151 -18.32 -26.03 -18.47
C LYS A 151 -17.32 -25.55 -19.53
N SER A 152 -16.95 -24.28 -19.52
CA SER A 152 -16.00 -23.68 -20.45
C SER A 152 -14.53 -23.83 -20.02
N SER A 153 -14.28 -24.36 -18.82
CA SER A 153 -12.92 -24.50 -18.29
C SER A 153 -12.09 -25.45 -19.16
N ARG A 154 -10.90 -24.99 -19.57
CA ARG A 154 -9.98 -25.79 -20.39
C ARG A 154 -9.26 -26.88 -19.60
N LEU A 155 -9.27 -26.76 -18.27
CA LEU A 155 -8.67 -27.70 -17.34
C LEU A 155 -9.76 -28.35 -16.49
N THR A 156 -9.59 -29.64 -16.20
CA THR A 156 -10.44 -30.33 -15.23
C THR A 156 -10.17 -29.79 -13.81
N ALA A 157 -11.10 -29.98 -12.89
CA ALA A 157 -10.94 -29.59 -11.50
C ALA A 157 -9.63 -30.10 -10.87
N ARG A 158 -9.25 -31.36 -11.14
CA ARG A 158 -7.99 -31.96 -10.67
C ARG A 158 -6.74 -31.25 -11.23
N LYS A 159 -6.78 -30.88 -12.52
CA LYS A 159 -5.68 -30.15 -13.18
C LYS A 159 -5.58 -28.70 -12.69
N LEU A 160 -6.71 -28.06 -12.43
CA LEU A 160 -6.74 -26.72 -11.82
C LEU A 160 -6.09 -26.74 -10.43
N VAL A 161 -6.36 -27.77 -9.62
CA VAL A 161 -5.69 -27.96 -8.34
C VAL A 161 -4.16 -28.01 -8.51
N ALA A 162 -3.68 -28.83 -9.45
CA ALA A 162 -2.23 -28.96 -9.69
C ALA A 162 -1.60 -27.64 -10.13
N VAL A 163 -2.26 -26.91 -11.06
CA VAL A 163 -1.80 -25.62 -11.55
C VAL A 163 -1.79 -24.57 -10.44
N VAL A 164 -2.87 -24.43 -9.66
CA VAL A 164 -2.92 -23.45 -8.57
C VAL A 164 -1.87 -23.77 -7.52
N THR A 165 -1.71 -25.05 -7.12
CA THR A 165 -0.69 -25.46 -6.15
C THR A 165 0.74 -25.14 -6.65
N ALA A 166 1.00 -25.26 -7.96
CA ALA A 166 2.31 -24.95 -8.53
C ALA A 166 2.60 -23.45 -8.64
N VAL A 167 1.58 -22.60 -8.84
CA VAL A 167 1.76 -21.14 -9.00
C VAL A 167 1.54 -20.37 -7.70
N GLU A 168 0.85 -20.93 -6.72
CA GLU A 168 0.54 -20.32 -5.44
C GLU A 168 1.77 -19.76 -4.71
N PRO A 169 2.91 -20.48 -4.59
CA PRO A 169 4.09 -19.94 -3.90
C PRO A 169 4.66 -18.70 -4.60
N TRP A 170 4.61 -18.67 -5.92
CA TRP A 170 5.06 -17.52 -6.72
C TRP A 170 4.16 -16.31 -6.52
N LEU A 171 2.85 -16.54 -6.49
CA LEU A 171 1.88 -15.48 -6.19
C LEU A 171 2.07 -14.95 -4.77
N ALA A 172 2.30 -15.82 -3.79
CA ALA A 172 2.55 -15.44 -2.42
C ALA A 172 3.79 -14.54 -2.29
N VAL A 173 4.91 -14.93 -2.93
CA VAL A 173 6.14 -14.12 -2.97
C VAL A 173 5.90 -12.78 -3.66
N ALA A 174 5.22 -12.77 -4.81
CA ALA A 174 4.95 -11.55 -5.56
C ALA A 174 4.07 -10.57 -4.78
N LEU A 175 3.05 -11.07 -4.08
CA LEU A 175 2.16 -10.26 -3.24
C LEU A 175 2.90 -9.70 -2.01
N ASP A 176 3.71 -10.51 -1.33
CA ASP A 176 4.48 -10.03 -0.19
C ASP A 176 5.52 -8.99 -0.60
N HIS A 177 6.22 -9.21 -1.72
CA HIS A 177 7.12 -8.23 -2.29
C HIS A 177 6.42 -6.90 -2.59
N ALA A 178 5.27 -6.94 -3.29
CA ALA A 178 4.50 -5.75 -3.60
C ALA A 178 4.02 -5.02 -2.33
N ARG A 179 3.55 -5.76 -1.33
CA ARG A 179 3.15 -5.22 -0.02
C ARG A 179 4.30 -4.51 0.68
N LEU A 180 5.46 -5.16 0.74
CA LEU A 180 6.66 -4.59 1.37
C LEU A 180 7.14 -3.35 0.61
N THR A 181 7.14 -3.39 -0.72
CA THR A 181 7.56 -2.25 -1.56
C THR A 181 6.68 -1.02 -1.30
N VAL A 182 5.35 -1.18 -1.28
CA VAL A 182 4.43 -0.08 -0.94
C VAL A 182 4.68 0.44 0.48
N LYS A 183 4.88 -0.47 1.44
CA LYS A 183 5.14 -0.11 2.84
C LYS A 183 6.46 0.64 3.02
N TYR A 184 7.53 0.22 2.34
CA TYR A 184 8.82 0.90 2.39
C TYR A 184 8.82 2.23 1.64
N ALA A 185 8.16 2.31 0.47
CA ALA A 185 7.99 3.57 -0.26
C ALA A 185 7.29 4.63 0.59
N ALA A 186 6.21 4.25 1.29
CA ALA A 186 5.51 5.14 2.22
C ALA A 186 6.44 5.60 3.37
N LYS A 187 7.27 4.70 3.93
CA LYS A 187 8.25 5.07 4.96
C LYS A 187 9.32 6.03 4.46
N ILE A 188 9.86 5.79 3.27
CA ILE A 188 10.87 6.67 2.67
C ILE A 188 10.30 8.07 2.45
N LEU A 189 9.10 8.16 1.85
CA LEU A 189 8.42 9.44 1.65
C LEU A 189 8.22 10.19 2.99
N ARG A 190 7.89 9.47 4.04
CA ARG A 190 7.70 10.01 5.38
C ARG A 190 9.00 10.57 5.97
N ILE A 191 10.11 9.85 5.83
CA ILE A 191 11.45 10.34 6.24
C ILE A 191 11.80 11.61 5.47
N GLN A 192 11.59 11.64 4.16
CA GLN A 192 11.83 12.83 3.33
C GLN A 192 11.01 14.04 3.78
N HIS A 193 9.74 13.86 4.14
CA HIS A 193 8.92 14.94 4.68
C HIS A 193 9.44 15.44 6.04
N MET A 194 9.91 14.55 6.90
CA MET A 194 10.51 14.95 8.17
C MET A 194 11.82 15.74 7.96
N GLU A 195 12.66 15.33 7.01
CA GLU A 195 13.87 16.05 6.62
C GLU A 195 13.52 17.45 6.08
N GLN A 196 12.50 17.57 5.23
CA GLN A 196 12.02 18.87 4.74
C GLN A 196 11.63 19.83 5.87
N VAL A 197 10.92 19.33 6.90
CA VAL A 197 10.57 20.16 8.07
C VAL A 197 11.84 20.61 8.81
N SER A 198 12.80 19.72 9.00
CA SER A 198 14.09 20.04 9.63
C SER A 198 14.86 21.10 8.85
N ASP A 199 14.94 20.97 7.54
CA ASP A 199 15.63 21.91 6.65
C ASP A 199 14.98 23.30 6.68
N LEU A 200 13.63 23.33 6.68
CA LEU A 200 12.89 24.59 6.81
C LEU A 200 13.18 25.30 8.13
N LEU A 201 13.20 24.57 9.23
CA LEU A 201 13.48 25.13 10.56
C LEU A 201 14.93 25.60 10.72
N ASN A 202 15.88 25.00 9.98
CA ASN A 202 17.29 25.38 9.97
C ASN A 202 17.67 26.37 8.84
N SER A 203 16.70 26.79 8.01
CA SER A 203 16.95 27.70 6.88
C SER A 203 17.28 29.13 7.34
N SER A 204 17.73 29.99 6.42
CA SER A 204 17.99 31.40 6.66
C SER A 204 16.75 32.31 6.52
N LEU A 205 15.56 31.74 6.43
CA LEU A 205 14.30 32.51 6.35
C LEU A 205 14.04 33.27 7.64
N ALA A 206 13.15 34.27 7.57
CA ALA A 206 12.64 34.93 8.76
C ALA A 206 11.92 33.88 9.65
N GLU A 207 12.08 34.00 10.96
CA GLU A 207 11.66 32.97 11.91
C GLU A 207 10.14 32.67 11.84
N GLU A 208 9.33 33.71 11.66
CA GLU A 208 7.90 33.57 11.49
C GLU A 208 7.54 32.73 10.25
N GLU A 209 8.24 32.99 9.15
CA GLU A 209 8.05 32.26 7.89
C GLU A 209 8.55 30.81 8.00
N LYS A 210 9.64 30.55 8.73
CA LYS A 210 10.10 29.17 9.04
C LYS A 210 9.03 28.37 9.75
N LEU A 211 8.51 28.90 10.86
CA LEU A 211 7.52 28.22 11.67
C LEU A 211 6.23 27.98 10.89
N ARG A 212 5.80 28.96 10.08
CA ARG A 212 4.62 28.81 9.23
C ARG A 212 4.79 27.72 8.19
N ARG A 213 5.91 27.72 7.46
CA ARG A 213 6.20 26.69 6.44
C ARG A 213 6.40 25.30 7.05
N ALA A 214 7.07 25.24 8.20
CA ALA A 214 7.26 23.98 8.91
C ALA A 214 5.93 23.41 9.41
N LEU A 215 5.03 24.27 9.91
CA LEU A 215 3.67 23.86 10.28
C LEU A 215 2.89 23.31 9.07
N ASP A 216 2.98 24.01 7.92
CA ASP A 216 2.30 23.56 6.69
C ASP A 216 2.85 22.21 6.19
N ALA A 217 4.18 22.00 6.30
CA ALA A 217 4.78 20.70 5.99
C ALA A 217 4.35 19.61 6.99
N ALA A 218 4.24 19.91 8.27
CA ALA A 218 3.74 18.98 9.29
C ALA A 218 2.26 18.58 9.04
N VAL A 219 1.42 19.54 8.67
CA VAL A 219 0.01 19.30 8.29
C VAL A 219 -0.08 18.36 7.08
N ARG A 220 0.76 18.56 6.06
CA ARG A 220 0.84 17.68 4.89
C ARG A 220 1.32 16.28 5.26
N LEU A 221 2.31 16.16 6.13
CA LEU A 221 2.88 14.87 6.54
C LEU A 221 1.83 13.93 7.13
N VAL A 222 0.95 14.43 8.00
CA VAL A 222 -0.12 13.64 8.62
C VAL A 222 -1.43 13.71 7.84
N GLU A 223 -1.42 14.28 6.63
CA GLU A 223 -2.58 14.46 5.75
C GLU A 223 -3.74 15.19 6.44
N ALA A 224 -3.45 16.16 7.31
CA ALA A 224 -4.49 16.92 7.99
C ALA A 224 -5.12 18.00 7.09
N GLU A 225 -6.36 18.41 7.38
CA GLU A 225 -7.04 19.52 6.71
C GLU A 225 -6.50 20.88 7.18
N ALA A 226 -6.19 20.97 8.49
CA ALA A 226 -5.65 22.19 9.09
C ALA A 226 -4.78 21.88 10.31
N GLY A 227 -3.89 22.80 10.66
CA GLY A 227 -3.09 22.76 11.85
C GLY A 227 -2.84 24.13 12.45
N ALA A 228 -2.53 24.17 13.74
CA ALA A 228 -2.20 25.37 14.50
C ALA A 228 -0.95 25.16 15.34
N LEU A 229 -0.13 26.19 15.42
CA LEU A 229 0.95 26.30 16.38
C LEU A 229 0.58 27.35 17.43
N PHE A 230 0.56 26.92 18.68
CA PHE A 230 0.40 27.80 19.83
C PHE A 230 1.72 27.96 20.54
N LEU A 231 2.05 29.17 20.95
CA LEU A 231 3.27 29.47 21.70
C LEU A 231 2.94 30.07 23.07
N THR A 232 3.82 29.79 24.02
CA THR A 232 3.72 30.39 25.36
C THR A 232 4.22 31.83 25.32
N ALA A 233 3.37 32.77 25.66
CA ALA A 233 3.72 34.18 25.82
C ALA A 233 4.58 34.42 27.07
N GLY A 234 5.09 35.66 27.24
CA GLY A 234 5.94 36.03 28.37
C GLY A 234 5.26 35.93 29.74
N ASP A 235 3.94 36.06 29.80
CA ASP A 235 3.09 35.90 30.98
C ASP A 235 2.73 34.45 31.30
N GLY A 236 3.18 33.49 30.48
CA GLY A 236 2.89 32.07 30.60
C GLY A 236 1.60 31.61 29.94
N THR A 237 0.83 32.53 29.34
CA THR A 237 -0.39 32.15 28.59
C THR A 237 -0.04 31.49 27.26
N LEU A 238 -0.90 30.58 26.80
CA LEU A 238 -0.77 29.92 25.50
C LEU A 238 -1.59 30.69 24.46
N THR A 239 -0.94 31.22 23.43
CA THR A 239 -1.56 32.01 22.37
C THR A 239 -1.38 31.36 21.00
N LEU A 240 -2.36 31.51 20.11
CA LEU A 240 -2.26 31.08 18.73
C LEU A 240 -1.20 31.94 18.03
N TYR A 241 -0.17 31.26 17.52
CA TYR A 241 0.93 31.92 16.77
C TYR A 241 0.68 31.91 15.26
N THR A 242 0.38 30.75 14.70
CA THR A 242 0.10 30.61 13.24
C THR A 242 -0.76 29.39 12.97
N VAL A 243 -1.42 29.41 11.81
CA VAL A 243 -2.21 28.30 11.28
C VAL A 243 -1.71 27.92 9.88
N ALA A 244 -1.92 26.67 9.47
CA ALA A 244 -1.59 26.16 8.15
C ALA A 244 -2.58 25.08 7.70
N GLY A 245 -2.58 24.79 6.39
CA GLY A 245 -3.46 23.82 5.73
C GLY A 245 -4.57 24.48 4.93
N GLU A 246 -5.22 23.68 4.08
CA GLU A 246 -6.24 24.18 3.12
C GLU A 246 -7.47 24.81 3.79
N ARG A 247 -7.85 24.29 4.96
CA ARG A 247 -9.00 24.76 5.73
C ARG A 247 -8.64 25.82 6.78
N ALA A 248 -7.36 26.24 6.84
CA ALA A 248 -6.89 27.22 7.80
C ALA A 248 -7.05 28.67 7.31
N ALA A 249 -7.23 28.90 6.02
CA ALA A 249 -7.36 30.24 5.47
C ALA A 249 -8.62 30.96 6.00
N GLY A 250 -8.42 32.16 6.60
CA GLY A 250 -9.49 32.96 7.13
C GLY A 250 -10.03 32.53 8.51
N LEU A 251 -9.36 31.60 9.19
CA LEU A 251 -9.71 31.27 10.57
C LEU A 251 -9.51 32.46 11.50
N PRO A 252 -10.48 32.78 12.39
CA PRO A 252 -10.26 33.80 13.42
C PRO A 252 -9.20 33.32 14.41
N VAL A 253 -8.60 34.27 15.12
CA VAL A 253 -7.77 33.92 16.28
C VAL A 253 -8.65 33.25 17.34
N PHE A 254 -8.25 32.06 17.78
CA PHE A 254 -8.99 31.29 18.76
C PHE A 254 -8.07 30.72 19.84
N GLN A 255 -8.67 30.35 20.97
CA GLN A 255 -8.01 29.58 22.03
C GLN A 255 -8.49 28.14 21.96
N SER A 256 -7.56 27.18 22.09
CA SER A 256 -7.92 25.75 22.16
C SER A 256 -7.86 25.27 23.61
N PRO A 257 -8.98 24.86 24.20
CA PRO A 257 -8.97 24.22 25.52
C PRO A 257 -8.12 22.95 25.57
N ILE A 258 -8.07 22.22 24.45
CA ILE A 258 -7.25 21.01 24.33
C ILE A 258 -5.76 21.37 24.34
N ALA A 259 -5.34 22.35 23.53
CA ALA A 259 -3.97 22.83 23.51
C ALA A 259 -3.54 23.36 24.88
N THR A 260 -4.41 24.10 25.59
CA THR A 260 -4.18 24.57 26.95
C THR A 260 -3.97 23.40 27.93
N GLY A 261 -4.79 22.35 27.81
CA GLY A 261 -4.64 21.11 28.57
C GLY A 261 -3.32 20.39 28.30
N VAL A 262 -2.95 20.24 27.03
CA VAL A 262 -1.68 19.63 26.58
C VAL A 262 -0.48 20.44 27.08
N HIS A 263 -0.52 21.76 26.98
CA HIS A 263 0.53 22.64 27.50
C HIS A 263 0.75 22.46 29.00
N ARG A 264 -0.32 22.42 29.77
CA ARG A 264 -0.27 22.28 31.25
C ARG A 264 0.22 20.90 31.67
N THR A 265 -0.25 19.82 31.04
CA THR A 265 0.08 18.43 31.42
C THR A 265 1.36 17.92 30.77
N GLY A 266 1.75 18.51 29.64
CA GLY A 266 2.82 18.01 28.80
C GLY A 266 2.50 16.66 28.13
N GLN A 267 1.26 16.20 28.14
CA GLN A 267 0.83 14.93 27.55
C GLN A 267 0.09 15.18 26.22
N ALA A 268 0.44 14.40 25.21
CA ALA A 268 -0.27 14.45 23.93
C ALA A 268 -1.71 13.96 24.06
N VAL A 269 -2.59 14.52 23.24
CA VAL A 269 -4.00 14.15 23.16
C VAL A 269 -4.32 13.67 21.75
N LEU A 270 -5.01 12.54 21.65
CA LEU A 270 -5.59 11.99 20.43
C LEU A 270 -7.11 11.91 20.60
N ILE A 271 -7.85 12.50 19.66
CA ILE A 271 -9.30 12.38 19.55
C ILE A 271 -9.62 11.71 18.22
N THR A 272 -10.28 10.57 18.27
CA THR A 272 -10.65 9.77 17.07
C THR A 272 -12.13 9.89 16.71
N GLN A 273 -12.96 10.40 17.60
CA GLN A 273 -14.40 10.60 17.44
C GLN A 273 -14.80 11.96 18.00
N GLY A 274 -14.51 13.03 17.23
CA GLY A 274 -14.68 14.39 17.72
C GLY A 274 -16.11 14.77 18.11
N GLY A 275 -17.10 14.24 17.38
CA GLY A 275 -18.52 14.51 17.70
C GLY A 275 -19.01 13.93 19.05
N GLN A 276 -18.22 13.04 19.68
CA GLN A 276 -18.55 12.40 20.95
C GLN A 276 -17.61 12.82 22.10
N ASP A 277 -16.56 13.58 21.80
CA ASP A 277 -15.56 13.97 22.79
C ASP A 277 -15.96 15.25 23.51
N ALA A 278 -16.22 15.14 24.82
CA ALA A 278 -16.64 16.27 25.65
C ALA A 278 -15.60 17.41 25.77
N ARG A 279 -14.36 17.17 25.38
CA ARG A 279 -13.30 18.20 25.35
C ARG A 279 -13.43 19.14 24.16
N LEU A 280 -14.17 18.74 23.12
CA LEU A 280 -14.49 19.57 21.95
C LEU A 280 -15.80 20.29 22.19
N VAL A 281 -15.74 21.48 22.78
CA VAL A 281 -16.90 22.29 23.12
C VAL A 281 -17.33 23.11 21.89
N ALA A 282 -18.62 23.05 21.54
CA ALA A 282 -19.18 23.85 20.46
C ALA A 282 -18.90 25.36 20.66
N GLY A 283 -18.48 26.04 19.59
CA GLY A 283 -18.14 27.46 19.64
C GLY A 283 -16.82 27.80 20.31
N GLN A 284 -15.96 26.81 20.60
CA GLN A 284 -14.62 27.01 21.16
C GLN A 284 -13.54 26.33 20.31
N GLY A 285 -12.37 26.92 20.26
CA GLY A 285 -11.22 26.37 19.52
C GLY A 285 -11.56 26.16 18.04
N TRP A 286 -11.18 25.02 17.50
CA TRP A 286 -11.47 24.63 16.13
C TRP A 286 -12.97 24.59 15.80
N GLN A 287 -13.81 24.29 16.78
CA GLN A 287 -15.27 24.21 16.62
C GLN A 287 -15.93 25.56 16.31
N THR A 288 -15.19 26.66 16.37
CA THR A 288 -15.69 27.99 15.90
C THR A 288 -15.80 28.06 14.37
N ALA A 289 -15.01 27.26 13.66
CA ALA A 289 -14.86 27.37 12.21
C ALA A 289 -14.91 26.03 11.45
N LEU A 290 -14.62 24.91 12.11
CA LEU A 290 -14.55 23.59 11.50
C LEU A 290 -15.30 22.57 12.35
N SER A 291 -16.02 21.65 11.70
CA SER A 291 -16.49 20.44 12.37
C SER A 291 -15.27 19.51 12.59
N VAL A 292 -14.93 19.22 13.84
CA VAL A 292 -13.80 18.40 14.18
C VAL A 292 -14.23 16.94 14.30
N ALA A 293 -13.80 16.10 13.34
CA ALA A 293 -14.00 14.66 13.37
C ALA A 293 -12.88 13.92 14.12
N SER A 294 -11.63 14.39 13.98
CA SER A 294 -10.47 13.85 14.66
C SER A 294 -9.44 14.96 14.93
N LEU A 295 -8.65 14.82 16.00
CA LEU A 295 -7.66 15.81 16.41
C LEU A 295 -6.46 15.13 17.05
N VAL A 296 -5.26 15.65 16.76
CA VAL A 296 -4.03 15.37 17.50
C VAL A 296 -3.46 16.66 18.03
N SER A 297 -3.10 16.68 19.30
CA SER A 297 -2.47 17.80 19.98
C SER A 297 -1.22 17.31 20.71
N VAL A 298 -0.05 17.87 20.40
CA VAL A 298 1.23 17.47 21.00
C VAL A 298 1.97 18.66 21.60
N PRO A 299 2.64 18.51 22.76
CA PRO A 299 3.42 19.59 23.33
C PRO A 299 4.69 19.86 22.54
N VAL A 300 4.97 21.11 22.25
CA VAL A 300 6.27 21.57 21.73
C VAL A 300 7.19 21.81 22.93
N ARG A 301 8.29 21.07 23.01
CA ARG A 301 9.15 21.02 24.18
C ARG A 301 10.53 21.62 23.93
N MET A 302 11.04 22.28 24.94
CA MET A 302 12.43 22.68 25.07
C MET A 302 12.95 22.02 26.35
N GLY A 303 13.71 20.94 26.21
CA GLY A 303 14.05 20.07 27.35
C GLY A 303 12.81 19.50 28.02
N THR A 304 12.63 19.75 29.31
CA THR A 304 11.46 19.30 30.08
C THR A 304 10.27 20.26 30.02
N ARG A 305 10.48 21.51 29.58
CA ARG A 305 9.46 22.56 29.57
C ARG A 305 8.68 22.56 28.26
N ALA A 306 7.35 22.61 28.33
CA ALA A 306 6.50 22.90 27.19
C ALA A 306 6.57 24.40 26.86
N VAL A 307 6.96 24.76 25.63
CA VAL A 307 7.06 26.13 25.15
C VAL A 307 5.97 26.48 24.14
N GLY A 308 5.16 25.50 23.77
CA GLY A 308 4.06 25.64 22.86
C GLY A 308 3.29 24.32 22.67
N VAL A 309 2.37 24.32 21.75
CA VAL A 309 1.56 23.14 21.35
C VAL A 309 1.39 23.15 19.84
N LEU A 310 1.56 21.99 19.22
CA LEU A 310 1.23 21.72 17.84
C LEU A 310 -0.07 20.92 17.80
N GLU A 311 -1.06 21.43 17.07
CA GLU A 311 -2.38 20.82 16.98
C GLU A 311 -2.79 20.66 15.53
N VAL A 312 -3.31 19.51 15.13
CA VAL A 312 -3.82 19.22 13.79
C VAL A 312 -5.21 18.62 13.87
N VAL A 313 -6.06 18.95 12.88
CA VAL A 313 -7.46 18.52 12.85
C VAL A 313 -7.82 17.92 11.50
N ASN A 314 -8.69 16.93 11.55
CA ASN A 314 -9.30 16.23 10.44
C ASN A 314 -8.26 15.65 9.45
N ARG A 315 -8.30 14.36 9.25
CA ARG A 315 -7.52 13.74 8.20
C ARG A 315 -8.27 13.85 6.86
N ARG A 316 -7.59 14.27 5.79
CA ARG A 316 -8.17 14.44 4.43
C ARG A 316 -8.85 13.17 3.90
N SER A 317 -8.35 11.99 4.29
CA SER A 317 -8.94 10.71 3.93
C SER A 317 -10.28 10.41 4.64
N GLY A 318 -10.72 11.25 5.57
CA GLY A 318 -11.89 11.03 6.42
C GLY A 318 -11.69 9.96 7.52
N LYS A 319 -10.56 9.26 7.54
CA LYS A 319 -10.21 8.32 8.60
C LYS A 319 -9.70 9.09 9.84
N PRO A 320 -9.95 8.60 11.07
CA PRO A 320 -9.38 9.23 12.24
C PRO A 320 -7.85 9.13 12.26
N PHE A 321 -7.21 10.05 12.98
CA PHE A 321 -5.80 9.93 13.31
C PHE A 321 -5.53 8.71 14.19
N SER A 322 -4.29 8.24 14.19
CA SER A 322 -3.80 7.07 14.92
C SER A 322 -2.72 7.46 15.93
N ASN A 323 -2.37 6.55 16.84
CA ASN A 323 -1.21 6.71 17.73
C ASN A 323 0.10 6.93 16.95
N TRP A 324 0.16 6.46 15.70
CA TRP A 324 1.32 6.69 14.85
C TRP A 324 1.47 8.15 14.43
N ASP A 325 0.35 8.81 14.10
CA ASP A 325 0.34 10.24 13.77
C ASP A 325 0.75 11.08 15.00
N VAL A 326 0.36 10.66 16.21
CA VAL A 326 0.82 11.29 17.46
C VAL A 326 2.33 11.21 17.61
N LEU A 327 2.94 10.04 17.38
CA LEU A 327 4.39 9.86 17.48
C LEU A 327 5.16 10.70 16.46
N GLU A 328 4.63 10.85 15.25
CA GLU A 328 5.24 11.67 14.22
C GLU A 328 5.21 13.15 14.55
N LEU A 329 4.04 13.65 14.93
CA LEU A 329 3.89 15.04 15.35
C LEU A 329 4.71 15.34 16.60
N ALA A 330 4.81 14.40 17.55
CA ALA A 330 5.65 14.55 18.72
C ALA A 330 7.15 14.62 18.37
N SER A 331 7.60 13.85 17.38
CA SER A 331 8.97 13.93 16.87
C SER A 331 9.27 15.30 16.24
N LEU A 332 8.34 15.78 15.38
CA LEU A 332 8.46 17.12 14.78
C LEU A 332 8.38 18.24 15.82
N SER A 333 7.53 18.11 16.84
CA SER A 333 7.34 19.14 17.87
C SER A 333 8.65 19.44 18.62
N ASN A 334 9.54 18.45 18.78
CA ASN A 334 10.85 18.67 19.37
C ASN A 334 11.75 19.57 18.48
N GLN A 335 11.66 19.46 17.16
CA GLN A 335 12.38 20.31 16.22
C GLN A 335 11.85 21.76 16.25
N PHE A 336 10.52 21.93 16.33
CA PHE A 336 9.92 23.25 16.59
C PHE A 336 10.43 23.87 17.88
N GLY A 337 10.58 23.08 18.94
CA GLY A 337 11.12 23.55 20.23
C GLY A 337 12.51 24.16 20.09
N LEU A 338 13.41 23.52 19.35
CA LEU A 338 14.76 24.04 19.08
C LEU A 338 14.72 25.33 18.27
N ALA A 339 13.89 25.41 17.23
CA ALA A 339 13.75 26.62 16.41
C ALA A 339 13.19 27.81 17.23
N ILE A 340 12.20 27.55 18.09
CA ILE A 340 11.62 28.57 18.99
C ILE A 340 12.66 29.07 20.01
N ASP A 341 13.54 28.20 20.52
CA ASP A 341 14.60 28.60 21.43
C ASP A 341 15.60 29.53 20.75
N ASN A 342 16.01 29.22 19.52
CA ASN A 342 16.89 30.05 18.72
C ASN A 342 16.27 31.44 18.46
N LEU A 343 14.96 31.49 18.14
CA LEU A 343 14.18 32.72 18.01
C LEU A 343 14.27 33.61 19.25
N ARG A 344 14.02 33.01 20.43
CA ARG A 344 14.04 33.76 21.70
C ARG A 344 15.41 34.25 22.07
N ARG A 345 16.46 33.51 21.79
CA ARG A 345 17.85 33.93 22.04
C ARG A 345 18.31 35.06 21.10
N GLY A 346 17.93 34.99 19.82
CA GLY A 346 18.20 36.04 18.84
C GLY A 346 17.55 37.38 19.23
N ALA A 347 16.29 37.35 19.66
CA ALA A 347 15.57 38.55 20.10
C ALA A 347 16.18 39.22 21.35
N VAL A 348 16.81 38.44 22.24
CA VAL A 348 17.49 38.95 23.44
C VAL A 348 18.84 39.55 23.09
N GLY A 349 19.55 39.01 22.07
CA GLY A 349 20.86 39.52 21.62
C GLY A 349 20.76 40.88 20.92
N GLU A 350 19.73 41.18 20.16
CA GLU A 350 19.52 42.47 19.48
C GLU A 350 19.03 43.58 20.42
N GLY A 351 18.34 43.24 21.50
CA GLY A 351 17.88 44.20 22.52
C GLY A 351 18.99 44.73 23.42
N GLY A 352 20.10 44.00 23.54
CA GLY A 352 21.25 44.39 24.38
C GLY A 352 22.23 45.41 23.73
N SER A 353 22.23 45.50 22.39
CA SER A 353 23.17 46.37 21.65
C SER A 353 22.68 47.80 21.48
N LYS A 354 21.46 48.16 21.82
CA LYS A 354 20.88 49.51 21.68
C LYS A 354 20.84 50.36 22.97
N ARG A 355 21.48 49.90 24.07
CA ARG A 355 21.56 50.67 25.33
C ARG A 355 22.98 51.07 25.75
N GLY A 356 23.90 51.24 24.82
CA GLY A 356 25.27 51.68 25.07
C GLY A 356 25.77 52.57 23.94
N GLY A 357 25.16 53.72 23.78
CA GLY A 357 25.65 54.78 22.87
C GLY A 357 25.12 56.13 23.32
#